data_f908f4a7d0aaa65b78c33b99dd7a32c6
#
_entry.id   f908f4a7d0aaa65b78c33b99dd7a32c6
#
_cell.length_a   1.000
_cell.length_b   1.000
_cell.length_c   1.000
_cell.angle_alpha   90.00
_cell.angle_beta   90.00
_cell.angle_gamma   90.00
#
_symmetry.space_group_name_H-M   'P 1'
#
loop_
_entity.id
_entity.type
_entity.pdbx_description
1 polymer ?
#
loop_
_entity_poly.entity_id
_entity_poly.type
_entity_poly.pdbx_seq_one_letter_code
_entity_poly.pdbx_strand_id
1 'polypeptide(L)'
;MIKEYFTNIVTVVFICFCVYLLLRSYDKIKGGMVTVNYKGSSFLVRDINVPGKTKEEASEILYDITERLKKLARYMIKTHPDHETTKLLKYNLNMKNTTDPCEFNICENFKDSQYTSYSLNKGEKIALCIRNKDTDEFIDRNTVMFVAIHELAHVMTKTIGHESDFWENMSILLCEANSLNLYDYNNYKNNEKAYCGTKITNTPLKCDDGKKCAVCDDKIKKWKS
;
A
#
# COMPACT_ATOMS: atom_id res chain seq x y z
N MET A 1 26.79 35.89 -41.87
CA MET A 1 26.65 36.43 -40.49
C MET A 1 25.20 36.59 -40.05
N ILE A 2 24.35 37.46 -40.62
CA ILE A 2 22.97 37.68 -40.15
C ILE A 2 22.10 36.42 -40.23
N LYS A 3 22.11 35.67 -41.32
CA LYS A 3 21.38 34.40 -41.46
C LYS A 3 21.81 33.31 -40.45
N GLU A 4 23.06 33.21 -40.21
CA GLU A 4 23.63 32.24 -39.26
C GLU A 4 23.23 32.57 -37.80
N TYR A 5 23.25 33.86 -37.45
CA TYR A 5 22.78 34.36 -36.15
C TYR A 5 21.29 34.09 -35.95
N PHE A 6 20.48 34.28 -37.00
CA PHE A 6 19.03 34.01 -36.92
C PHE A 6 18.75 32.52 -36.78
N THR A 7 19.47 31.66 -37.51
CA THR A 7 19.35 30.19 -37.38
C THR A 7 19.70 29.72 -35.99
N ASN A 8 20.77 30.24 -35.41
CA ASN A 8 21.16 29.89 -34.03
C ASN A 8 20.15 30.33 -32.99
N ILE A 9 19.54 31.49 -33.12
CA ILE A 9 18.47 31.97 -32.22
C ILE A 9 17.25 31.05 -32.31
N VAL A 10 16.79 30.70 -33.53
CA VAL A 10 15.66 29.81 -33.76
C VAL A 10 15.91 28.42 -33.16
N THR A 11 17.13 27.91 -33.32
CA THR A 11 17.53 26.61 -32.75
C THR A 11 17.51 26.64 -31.22
N VAL A 12 18.02 27.70 -30.59
CA VAL A 12 17.99 27.84 -29.13
C VAL A 12 16.54 27.94 -28.62
N VAL A 13 15.69 28.73 -29.26
CA VAL A 13 14.27 28.85 -28.87
C VAL A 13 13.56 27.50 -29.00
N PHE A 14 13.83 26.75 -30.07
CA PHE A 14 13.25 25.41 -30.28
C PHE A 14 13.70 24.42 -29.19
N ILE A 15 15.00 24.41 -28.85
CA ILE A 15 15.52 23.56 -27.75
C ILE A 15 14.88 23.93 -26.43
N CYS A 16 14.77 25.23 -26.10
CA CYS A 16 14.10 25.68 -24.89
C CYS A 16 12.62 25.27 -24.83
N PHE A 17 11.94 25.34 -25.97
CA PHE A 17 10.54 24.89 -26.08
C PHE A 17 10.41 23.36 -25.90
N CYS A 18 11.29 22.57 -26.49
CA CYS A 18 11.32 21.12 -26.27
C CYS A 18 11.59 20.75 -24.81
N VAL A 19 12.57 21.41 -24.17
CA VAL A 19 12.86 21.23 -22.74
C VAL A 19 11.65 21.61 -21.89
N TYR A 20 10.99 22.74 -22.17
CA TYR A 20 9.75 23.14 -21.49
C TYR A 20 8.65 22.08 -21.63
N LEU A 21 8.42 21.53 -22.84
CA LEU A 21 7.43 20.47 -23.06
C LEU A 21 7.81 19.19 -22.30
N LEU A 22 9.09 18.84 -22.26
CA LEU A 22 9.58 17.67 -21.51
C LEU A 22 9.38 17.87 -20.00
N LEU A 23 9.69 19.03 -19.45
CA LEU A 23 9.47 19.34 -18.05
C LEU A 23 7.98 19.31 -17.69
N ARG A 24 7.14 19.93 -18.53
CA ARG A 24 5.68 19.92 -18.36
C ARG A 24 5.09 18.51 -18.44
N SER A 25 5.61 17.67 -19.34
CA SER A 25 5.22 16.27 -19.44
C SER A 25 5.69 15.46 -18.24
N TYR A 26 6.89 15.75 -17.73
CA TYR A 26 7.43 15.10 -16.53
C TYR A 26 6.60 15.41 -15.29
N ASP A 27 6.17 16.68 -15.09
CA ASP A 27 5.27 17.05 -13.99
C ASP A 27 3.90 16.39 -14.11
N LYS A 28 3.38 16.24 -15.34
CA LYS A 28 2.13 15.53 -15.62
C LYS A 28 2.25 14.02 -15.36
N ILE A 29 3.41 13.43 -15.69
CA ILE A 29 3.72 12.01 -15.42
C ILE A 29 3.88 11.76 -13.92
N LYS A 30 4.47 12.70 -13.17
CA LYS A 30 4.53 12.63 -11.70
C LYS A 30 3.16 12.74 -11.03
N GLY A 31 2.10 13.16 -11.77
CA GLY A 31 0.73 13.17 -11.28
C GLY A 31 0.53 14.00 -10.00
N GLY A 32 1.33 15.07 -9.81
CA GLY A 32 1.27 15.89 -8.60
C GLY A 32 1.69 15.13 -7.34
N MET A 33 2.66 14.19 -7.45
CA MET A 33 3.22 13.48 -6.30
C MET A 33 4.46 14.18 -5.76
N VAL A 34 4.62 14.16 -4.44
CA VAL A 34 5.77 14.72 -3.73
C VAL A 34 6.26 13.76 -2.65
N THR A 35 7.55 13.78 -2.38
CA THR A 35 8.12 13.02 -1.25
C THR A 35 8.07 13.87 0.02
N VAL A 36 7.46 13.32 1.05
CA VAL A 36 7.37 13.93 2.39
C VAL A 36 8.08 13.04 3.39
N ASN A 37 8.94 13.65 4.23
CA ASN A 37 9.61 12.97 5.33
C ASN A 37 8.75 13.05 6.59
N TYR A 38 8.42 11.91 7.18
CA TYR A 38 7.67 11.82 8.42
C TYR A 38 8.32 10.79 9.35
N LYS A 39 8.70 11.21 10.56
CA LYS A 39 9.34 10.36 11.58
C LYS A 39 10.51 9.50 11.06
N GLY A 40 11.35 10.09 10.22
CA GLY A 40 12.53 9.42 9.67
C GLY A 40 12.28 8.49 8.48
N SER A 41 11.02 8.37 8.04
CA SER A 41 10.64 7.64 6.82
C SER A 41 10.19 8.60 5.72
N SER A 42 10.45 8.25 4.47
CA SER A 42 10.06 9.05 3.29
C SER A 42 8.88 8.41 2.59
N PHE A 43 7.83 9.17 2.34
CA PHE A 43 6.63 8.71 1.66
C PHE A 43 6.36 9.53 0.40
N LEU A 44 6.07 8.85 -0.70
CA LEU A 44 5.58 9.49 -1.91
C LEU A 44 4.06 9.62 -1.79
N VAL A 45 3.56 10.86 -1.78
CA VAL A 45 2.15 11.21 -1.57
C VAL A 45 1.68 12.24 -2.58
N ARG A 46 0.37 12.40 -2.76
CA ARG A 46 -0.18 13.47 -3.60
C ARG A 46 0.11 14.83 -2.97
N ASP A 47 0.55 15.81 -3.79
CA ASP A 47 0.85 17.17 -3.35
C ASP A 47 -0.43 17.99 -3.15
N ILE A 48 -1.11 17.73 -2.05
CA ILE A 48 -2.35 18.41 -1.65
C ILE A 48 -2.08 19.19 -0.37
N ASN A 49 -2.47 20.47 -0.35
CA ASN A 49 -2.27 21.38 0.78
C ASN A 49 -3.60 21.97 1.30
N VAL A 50 -4.69 21.22 1.16
CA VAL A 50 -6.01 21.59 1.71
C VAL A 50 -6.12 21.08 3.15
N PRO A 51 -6.51 21.89 4.15
CA PRO A 51 -6.69 21.44 5.52
C PRO A 51 -7.59 20.20 5.61
N GLY A 52 -7.18 19.20 6.42
CA GLY A 52 -7.85 17.91 6.53
C GLY A 52 -7.54 16.93 5.40
N LYS A 53 -6.72 17.35 4.39
CA LYS A 53 -6.34 16.53 3.22
C LYS A 53 -4.88 16.75 2.82
N THR A 54 -4.03 17.22 3.71
CA THR A 54 -2.66 17.62 3.39
C THR A 54 -1.76 16.42 3.09
N LYS A 55 -0.64 16.67 2.43
CA LYS A 55 0.41 15.68 2.18
C LYS A 55 1.08 15.21 3.47
N GLU A 56 1.15 16.06 4.48
CA GLU A 56 1.67 15.74 5.81
C GLU A 56 0.74 14.73 6.53
N GLU A 57 -0.58 14.96 6.52
CA GLU A 57 -1.59 14.02 7.04
C GLU A 57 -1.58 12.70 6.28
N ALA A 58 -1.38 12.72 4.96
CA ALA A 58 -1.21 11.52 4.14
C ALA A 58 0.01 10.70 4.57
N SER A 59 1.13 11.38 4.81
CA SER A 59 2.38 10.74 5.25
C SER A 59 2.25 10.15 6.66
N GLU A 60 1.48 10.80 7.54
CA GLU A 60 1.14 10.25 8.86
C GLU A 60 0.34 8.95 8.74
N ILE A 61 -0.68 8.92 7.86
CA ILE A 61 -1.48 7.72 7.63
C ILE A 61 -0.62 6.57 7.08
N LEU A 62 0.22 6.85 6.08
CA LEU A 62 1.11 5.83 5.51
C LEU A 62 2.13 5.33 6.54
N TYR A 63 2.64 6.20 7.40
CA TYR A 63 3.53 5.82 8.49
C TYR A 63 2.84 4.86 9.47
N ASP A 64 1.62 5.18 9.94
CA ASP A 64 0.84 4.33 10.85
C ASP A 64 0.59 2.94 10.22
N ILE A 65 0.13 2.90 8.98
CA ILE A 65 -0.10 1.64 8.24
C ILE A 65 1.21 0.85 8.09
N THR A 66 2.32 1.52 7.76
CA THR A 66 3.62 0.88 7.60
C THR A 66 4.09 0.23 8.91
N GLU A 67 3.99 0.94 10.04
CA GLU A 67 4.40 0.40 11.33
C GLU A 67 3.53 -0.78 11.79
N ARG A 68 2.23 -0.74 11.50
CA ARG A 68 1.31 -1.88 11.74
C ARG A 68 1.68 -3.09 10.87
N LEU A 69 1.96 -2.90 9.59
CA LEU A 69 2.42 -3.99 8.71
C LEU A 69 3.76 -4.57 9.16
N LYS A 70 4.72 -3.73 9.55
CA LYS A 70 6.01 -4.16 10.11
C LYS A 70 5.80 -5.03 11.36
N LYS A 71 4.93 -4.58 12.27
CA LYS A 71 4.61 -5.34 13.48
C LYS A 71 3.99 -6.69 13.16
N LEU A 72 3.03 -6.73 12.23
CA LEU A 72 2.39 -7.96 11.78
C LEU A 72 3.40 -8.92 11.13
N ALA A 73 4.18 -8.44 10.16
CA ALA A 73 5.16 -9.27 9.44
C ALA A 73 6.21 -9.86 10.40
N ARG A 74 6.76 -9.05 11.30
CA ARG A 74 7.71 -9.53 12.32
C ARG A 74 7.08 -10.57 13.24
N TYR A 75 5.85 -10.36 13.66
CA TYR A 75 5.12 -11.31 14.48
C TYR A 75 4.95 -12.65 13.75
N MET A 76 4.50 -12.64 12.49
CA MET A 76 4.35 -13.84 11.67
C MET A 76 5.66 -14.62 11.55
N ILE A 77 6.74 -13.93 11.20
CA ILE A 77 8.07 -14.55 11.04
C ILE A 77 8.60 -15.12 12.36
N LYS A 78 8.34 -14.42 13.48
CA LYS A 78 8.80 -14.86 14.81
C LYS A 78 8.02 -16.07 15.35
N THR A 79 6.68 -16.06 15.16
CA THR A 79 5.80 -17.08 15.75
C THR A 79 5.66 -18.32 14.89
N HIS A 80 5.91 -18.20 13.57
CA HIS A 80 5.76 -19.29 12.60
C HIS A 80 6.99 -19.39 11.67
N PRO A 81 8.22 -19.53 12.21
CA PRO A 81 9.45 -19.40 11.41
C PRO A 81 9.62 -20.51 10.37
N ASP A 82 9.03 -21.68 10.61
CA ASP A 82 9.18 -22.86 9.76
C ASP A 82 8.12 -22.98 8.68
N HIS A 83 7.02 -22.24 8.79
CA HIS A 83 5.95 -22.27 7.81
C HIS A 83 6.42 -21.72 6.45
N GLU A 84 6.05 -22.39 5.33
CA GLU A 84 6.53 -22.05 3.99
C GLU A 84 6.20 -20.60 3.60
N THR A 85 4.98 -20.15 3.90
CA THR A 85 4.54 -18.79 3.55
C THR A 85 5.25 -17.71 4.36
N THR A 86 5.62 -17.98 5.61
CA THR A 86 6.42 -17.02 6.41
C THR A 86 7.88 -16.99 5.98
N LYS A 87 8.44 -18.11 5.51
CA LYS A 87 9.75 -18.14 4.85
C LYS A 87 9.74 -17.28 3.59
N LEU A 88 8.67 -17.39 2.79
CA LEU A 88 8.49 -16.57 1.60
C LEU A 88 8.32 -15.09 1.95
N LEU A 89 7.51 -14.76 2.97
CA LEU A 89 7.35 -13.40 3.48
C LEU A 89 8.70 -12.81 3.91
N LYS A 90 9.49 -13.57 4.69
CA LYS A 90 10.83 -13.17 5.12
C LYS A 90 11.76 -12.92 3.94
N TYR A 91 11.75 -13.79 2.95
CA TYR A 91 12.55 -13.66 1.74
C TYR A 91 12.18 -12.41 0.92
N ASN A 92 10.89 -12.22 0.64
CA ASN A 92 10.40 -11.10 -0.16
C ASN A 92 10.59 -9.73 0.54
N LEU A 93 10.55 -9.69 1.87
CA LEU A 93 10.88 -8.49 2.65
C LEU A 93 12.38 -8.33 2.92
N ASN A 94 13.22 -9.17 2.32
CA ASN A 94 14.69 -9.16 2.45
C ASN A 94 15.19 -9.16 3.91
N MET A 95 14.48 -9.84 4.79
CA MET A 95 14.82 -9.93 6.22
C MET A 95 15.75 -11.12 6.48
N LYS A 96 16.96 -10.88 6.98
CA LYS A 96 17.90 -11.96 7.37
C LYS A 96 17.49 -12.61 8.70
N ASN A 97 17.00 -11.80 9.65
CA ASN A 97 16.53 -12.26 10.95
C ASN A 97 15.32 -11.41 11.42
N THR A 98 14.71 -11.76 12.57
CA THR A 98 13.53 -11.07 13.11
C THR A 98 13.82 -9.67 13.67
N THR A 99 15.09 -9.33 13.85
CA THR A 99 15.54 -8.01 14.34
C THR A 99 15.91 -7.07 13.20
N ASP A 100 16.04 -7.57 11.97
CA ASP A 100 16.34 -6.73 10.82
C ASP A 100 15.23 -5.70 10.58
N PRO A 101 15.59 -4.53 10.04
CA PRO A 101 14.57 -3.58 9.61
C PRO A 101 13.69 -4.25 8.55
N CYS A 102 12.40 -4.39 8.87
CA CYS A 102 11.38 -4.75 7.91
C CYS A 102 11.02 -3.46 7.17
N GLU A 103 11.65 -3.25 6.03
CA GLU A 103 11.41 -2.05 5.24
C GLU A 103 10.35 -2.31 4.19
N PHE A 104 9.26 -1.57 4.31
CA PHE A 104 8.23 -1.50 3.28
C PHE A 104 8.39 -0.21 2.49
N ASN A 105 8.46 -0.32 1.18
CA ASN A 105 8.34 0.83 0.28
C ASN A 105 6.85 1.07 0.01
N ILE A 106 6.20 1.81 0.90
CA ILE A 106 4.78 2.13 0.80
C ILE A 106 4.61 3.56 0.30
N CYS A 107 3.70 3.77 -0.65
CA CYS A 107 3.37 5.08 -1.17
C CYS A 107 1.86 5.24 -1.34
N GLU A 108 1.41 6.49 -1.49
CA GLU A 108 0.06 6.77 -1.96
C GLU A 108 -0.07 6.42 -3.44
N ASN A 109 -1.20 5.84 -3.84
CA ASN A 109 -1.47 5.55 -5.23
C ASN A 109 -1.83 6.84 -6.01
N PHE A 110 -1.49 6.88 -7.29
CA PHE A 110 -1.84 8.00 -8.17
C PHE A 110 -3.35 8.16 -8.30
N LYS A 111 -3.81 9.41 -8.43
CA LYS A 111 -5.24 9.72 -8.60
C LYS A 111 -5.83 9.02 -9.83
N ASP A 112 -5.10 9.06 -10.93
CA ASP A 112 -5.52 8.53 -12.24
C ASP A 112 -5.12 7.06 -12.45
N SER A 113 -4.65 6.36 -11.39
CA SER A 113 -4.31 4.95 -11.49
C SER A 113 -5.55 4.12 -11.82
N GLN A 114 -5.42 3.20 -12.78
CA GLN A 114 -6.46 2.21 -13.06
C GLN A 114 -6.63 1.18 -11.92
N TYR A 115 -5.63 1.03 -11.08
CA TYR A 115 -5.66 0.15 -9.91
C TYR A 115 -6.06 0.93 -8.66
N THR A 116 -6.76 0.26 -7.75
CA THR A 116 -7.09 0.82 -6.43
C THR A 116 -5.90 0.79 -5.50
N SER A 117 -5.26 -0.37 -5.39
CA SER A 117 -3.99 -0.61 -4.72
C SER A 117 -3.27 -1.73 -5.46
N TYR A 118 -1.98 -1.85 -5.25
CA TYR A 118 -1.19 -2.93 -5.84
C TYR A 118 0.13 -3.14 -5.10
N SER A 119 0.61 -4.39 -5.14
CA SER A 119 1.95 -4.76 -4.77
C SER A 119 2.77 -5.06 -6.03
N LEU A 120 3.93 -4.44 -6.16
CA LEU A 120 4.87 -4.68 -7.25
C LEU A 120 5.93 -5.68 -6.79
N ASN A 121 6.25 -6.67 -7.64
CA ASN A 121 7.34 -7.63 -7.42
C ASN A 121 7.35 -8.23 -6.00
N LYS A 122 6.17 -8.70 -5.53
CA LYS A 122 6.05 -9.34 -4.20
C LYS A 122 6.55 -8.46 -3.03
N GLY A 123 6.22 -7.17 -3.05
CA GLY A 123 6.47 -6.28 -1.93
C GLY A 123 7.62 -5.29 -2.11
N GLU A 124 8.29 -5.29 -3.27
CA GLU A 124 9.29 -4.25 -3.60
C GLU A 124 8.69 -2.83 -3.47
N LYS A 125 7.42 -2.69 -3.84
CA LYS A 125 6.64 -1.48 -3.65
C LYS A 125 5.18 -1.82 -3.42
N ILE A 126 4.55 -1.15 -2.45
CA ILE A 126 3.11 -1.23 -2.21
C ILE A 126 2.50 0.16 -2.39
N ALA A 127 1.60 0.31 -3.35
CA ALA A 127 0.85 1.54 -3.55
C ALA A 127 -0.56 1.39 -2.97
N LEU A 128 -0.93 2.27 -2.05
CA LEU A 128 -2.23 2.26 -1.37
C LEU A 128 -3.06 3.47 -1.75
N CYS A 129 -4.31 3.25 -2.08
CA CYS A 129 -5.27 4.34 -2.16
C CYS A 129 -5.69 4.72 -0.74
N ILE A 130 -5.24 5.85 -0.25
CA ILE A 130 -5.58 6.37 1.08
C ILE A 130 -6.61 7.50 1.04
N ARG A 131 -6.97 7.95 -0.17
CA ARG A 131 -7.96 9.02 -0.40
C ARG A 131 -8.94 8.63 -1.48
N ASN A 132 -10.18 9.08 -1.32
CA ASN A 132 -11.17 9.03 -2.39
C ASN A 132 -10.64 9.75 -3.63
N LYS A 133 -10.83 9.18 -4.81
CA LYS A 133 -10.32 9.76 -6.08
C LYS A 133 -11.04 11.05 -6.48
N ASP A 134 -12.32 11.20 -6.12
CA ASP A 134 -13.14 12.33 -6.52
C ASP A 134 -13.07 13.50 -5.53
N THR A 135 -13.15 13.20 -4.22
CA THR A 135 -13.25 14.20 -3.15
C THR A 135 -11.94 14.51 -2.46
N ASP A 136 -10.90 13.68 -2.67
CA ASP A 136 -9.62 13.69 -1.96
C ASP A 136 -9.74 13.50 -0.43
N GLU A 137 -10.94 13.15 0.08
CA GLU A 137 -11.15 12.80 1.48
C GLU A 137 -10.39 11.53 1.84
N PHE A 138 -9.81 11.49 3.05
CA PHE A 138 -9.14 10.29 3.53
C PHE A 138 -10.14 9.15 3.75
N ILE A 139 -9.74 7.97 3.33
CA ILE A 139 -10.43 6.72 3.62
C ILE A 139 -10.12 6.34 5.07
N ASP A 140 -11.09 5.76 5.75
CA ASP A 140 -10.90 5.33 7.13
C ASP A 140 -9.70 4.38 7.27
N ARG A 141 -8.88 4.58 8.32
CA ARG A 141 -7.60 3.89 8.51
C ARG A 141 -7.76 2.37 8.62
N ASN A 142 -8.87 1.89 9.17
CA ASN A 142 -9.12 0.46 9.29
C ASN A 142 -9.40 -0.19 7.93
N THR A 143 -10.12 0.50 7.05
CA THR A 143 -10.34 0.08 5.65
C THR A 143 -9.02 0.08 4.86
N VAL A 144 -8.19 1.11 5.02
CA VAL A 144 -6.85 1.13 4.40
C VAL A 144 -5.98 -0.01 4.94
N MET A 145 -6.04 -0.30 6.24
CA MET A 145 -5.30 -1.42 6.84
C MET A 145 -5.76 -2.78 6.30
N PHE A 146 -7.06 -2.99 6.08
CA PHE A 146 -7.57 -4.20 5.42
C PHE A 146 -6.93 -4.41 4.05
N VAL A 147 -6.88 -3.36 3.23
CA VAL A 147 -6.25 -3.44 1.90
C VAL A 147 -4.73 -3.60 2.01
N ALA A 148 -4.09 -2.96 2.96
CA ALA A 148 -2.66 -3.15 3.20
C ALA A 148 -2.33 -4.61 3.61
N ILE A 149 -3.19 -5.27 4.39
CA ILE A 149 -3.10 -6.71 4.71
C ILE A 149 -3.32 -7.56 3.44
N HIS A 150 -4.24 -7.17 2.56
CA HIS A 150 -4.44 -7.82 1.25
C HIS A 150 -3.14 -7.77 0.41
N GLU A 151 -2.50 -6.62 0.33
CA GLU A 151 -1.21 -6.50 -0.38
C GLU A 151 -0.09 -7.31 0.30
N LEU A 152 -0.08 -7.37 1.64
CA LEU A 152 0.86 -8.22 2.37
C LEU A 152 0.61 -9.72 2.10
N ALA A 153 -0.65 -10.12 1.91
CA ALA A 153 -0.98 -11.50 1.52
C ALA A 153 -0.36 -11.86 0.16
N HIS A 154 -0.34 -10.94 -0.81
CA HIS A 154 0.39 -11.15 -2.07
C HIS A 154 1.89 -11.35 -1.86
N VAL A 155 2.50 -10.67 -0.88
CA VAL A 155 3.92 -10.81 -0.55
C VAL A 155 4.25 -12.19 0.00
N MET A 156 3.36 -12.78 0.81
CA MET A 156 3.57 -14.10 1.41
C MET A 156 2.99 -15.28 0.61
N THR A 157 2.37 -15.02 -0.55
CA THR A 157 1.77 -16.05 -1.40
C THR A 157 2.64 -16.32 -2.63
N LYS A 158 2.81 -17.60 -2.98
CA LYS A 158 3.62 -18.00 -4.14
C LYS A 158 2.93 -17.72 -5.47
N THR A 159 1.65 -18.06 -5.55
CA THR A 159 0.84 -17.86 -6.76
C THR A 159 0.62 -16.38 -7.08
N ILE A 160 0.25 -16.11 -8.33
CA ILE A 160 -0.16 -14.77 -8.79
C ILE A 160 -1.69 -14.75 -8.83
N GLY A 161 -2.27 -13.60 -8.47
CA GLY A 161 -3.73 -13.44 -8.42
C GLY A 161 -4.31 -13.81 -7.05
N HIS A 162 -5.59 -14.20 -7.04
CA HIS A 162 -6.37 -14.46 -5.83
C HIS A 162 -6.83 -15.92 -5.79
N GLU A 163 -5.86 -16.84 -5.88
CA GLU A 163 -6.10 -18.28 -5.76
C GLU A 163 -6.40 -18.68 -4.28
N SER A 164 -6.66 -19.94 -4.05
CA SER A 164 -7.04 -20.44 -2.72
C SER A 164 -5.99 -20.18 -1.64
N ASP A 165 -4.71 -20.32 -1.99
CA ASP A 165 -3.57 -20.05 -1.10
C ASP A 165 -3.47 -18.57 -0.71
N PHE A 166 -3.80 -17.65 -1.63
CA PHE A 166 -3.90 -16.23 -1.32
C PHE A 166 -4.98 -15.95 -0.26
N TRP A 167 -6.19 -16.49 -0.45
CA TRP A 167 -7.30 -16.28 0.48
C TRP A 167 -7.04 -16.91 1.85
N GLU A 168 -6.36 -18.04 1.89
CA GLU A 168 -5.93 -18.66 3.14
C GLU A 168 -4.94 -17.77 3.88
N ASN A 169 -3.88 -17.32 3.21
CA ASN A 169 -2.86 -16.41 3.78
C ASN A 169 -3.48 -15.08 4.25
N MET A 170 -4.37 -14.47 3.46
CA MET A 170 -5.07 -13.25 3.85
C MET A 170 -5.92 -13.49 5.11
N SER A 171 -6.61 -14.64 5.20
CA SER A 171 -7.40 -14.99 6.38
C SER A 171 -6.55 -15.04 7.64
N ILE A 172 -5.38 -15.70 7.56
CA ILE A 172 -4.46 -15.80 8.69
C ILE A 172 -3.90 -14.43 9.09
N LEU A 173 -3.49 -13.63 8.12
CA LEU A 173 -3.00 -12.26 8.40
C LEU A 173 -4.07 -11.38 9.07
N LEU A 174 -5.33 -11.47 8.64
CA LEU A 174 -6.43 -10.72 9.26
C LEU A 174 -6.69 -11.20 10.69
N CYS A 175 -6.62 -12.50 10.95
CA CYS A 175 -6.77 -13.07 12.28
C CYS A 175 -5.66 -12.60 13.22
N GLU A 176 -4.41 -12.66 12.79
CA GLU A 176 -3.28 -12.23 13.61
C GLU A 176 -3.23 -10.71 13.77
N ALA A 177 -3.60 -9.94 12.74
CA ALA A 177 -3.71 -8.49 12.85
C ALA A 177 -4.80 -8.07 13.86
N ASN A 178 -5.93 -8.76 13.88
CA ASN A 178 -6.99 -8.51 14.86
C ASN A 178 -6.53 -8.88 16.28
N SER A 179 -5.88 -10.02 16.48
CA SER A 179 -5.35 -10.46 17.78
C SER A 179 -4.31 -9.49 18.36
N LEU A 180 -3.57 -8.80 17.50
CA LEU A 180 -2.55 -7.81 17.84
C LEU A 180 -3.09 -6.38 17.99
N ASN A 181 -4.40 -6.18 17.83
CA ASN A 181 -5.06 -4.88 17.80
C ASN A 181 -4.48 -3.94 16.71
N LEU A 182 -4.13 -4.50 15.55
CA LEU A 182 -3.63 -3.76 14.39
C LEU A 182 -4.73 -3.48 13.37
N TYR A 183 -5.80 -4.27 13.42
CA TYR A 183 -6.95 -4.21 12.54
C TYR A 183 -8.20 -4.60 13.31
N ASP A 184 -9.27 -3.81 13.19
CA ASP A 184 -10.58 -4.13 13.73
C ASP A 184 -11.39 -4.86 12.66
N TYR A 185 -11.86 -6.07 12.99
CA TYR A 185 -12.60 -6.86 12.04
C TYR A 185 -13.89 -6.15 11.58
N ASN A 186 -14.11 -6.13 10.27
CA ASN A 186 -15.32 -5.64 9.64
C ASN A 186 -15.88 -6.69 8.67
N ASN A 187 -17.18 -6.99 8.81
CA ASN A 187 -17.88 -7.87 7.87
C ASN A 187 -18.31 -7.07 6.64
N TYR A 188 -17.43 -6.93 5.66
CA TYR A 188 -17.69 -6.16 4.45
C TYR A 188 -18.86 -6.69 3.61
N LYS A 189 -19.29 -7.92 3.80
CA LYS A 189 -20.49 -8.45 3.14
C LYS A 189 -21.76 -7.78 3.66
N ASN A 190 -21.82 -7.46 4.95
CA ASN A 190 -22.94 -6.81 5.60
C ASN A 190 -22.77 -5.30 5.74
N ASN A 191 -21.52 -4.83 5.70
CA ASN A 191 -21.13 -3.44 5.90
C ASN A 191 -20.11 -3.02 4.83
N GLU A 192 -20.60 -2.86 3.59
CA GLU A 192 -19.76 -2.45 2.46
C GLU A 192 -19.05 -1.12 2.74
N LYS A 193 -17.81 -0.99 2.27
CA LYS A 193 -17.04 0.25 2.36
C LYS A 193 -16.62 0.73 0.98
N ALA A 194 -16.84 2.02 0.74
CA ALA A 194 -16.29 2.67 -0.45
C ALA A 194 -14.76 2.70 -0.36
N TYR A 195 -14.09 2.33 -1.44
CA TYR A 195 -12.65 2.31 -1.51
C TYR A 195 -12.19 2.68 -2.93
N CYS A 196 -11.63 3.89 -3.09
CA CYS A 196 -10.94 4.32 -4.30
C CYS A 196 -11.75 4.14 -5.60
N GLY A 197 -13.01 4.58 -5.62
CA GLY A 197 -13.90 4.48 -6.80
C GLY A 197 -14.56 3.11 -6.97
N THR A 198 -14.33 2.16 -6.05
CA THR A 198 -15.01 0.87 -5.98
C THR A 198 -15.56 0.63 -4.58
N LYS A 199 -16.05 -0.57 -4.31
CA LYS A 199 -16.51 -0.99 -2.98
C LYS A 199 -15.83 -2.28 -2.56
N ILE A 200 -15.47 -2.36 -1.29
CA ILE A 200 -15.11 -3.62 -0.63
C ILE A 200 -16.43 -4.24 -0.15
N THR A 201 -16.78 -5.38 -0.69
CA THR A 201 -18.06 -6.08 -0.48
C THR A 201 -17.89 -7.47 0.10
N ASN A 202 -16.64 -7.90 0.36
CA ASN A 202 -16.36 -9.24 0.84
C ASN A 202 -15.11 -9.28 1.72
N THR A 203 -15.05 -10.34 2.53
CA THR A 203 -13.92 -10.66 3.41
C THR A 203 -13.74 -12.16 3.45
N PRO A 204 -12.51 -12.69 3.53
CA PRO A 204 -12.28 -14.13 3.63
C PRO A 204 -12.68 -14.72 4.98
N LEU A 205 -13.00 -13.88 5.98
CA LEU A 205 -13.46 -14.30 7.30
C LEU A 205 -14.97 -14.07 7.45
N LYS A 206 -15.64 -15.00 8.10
CA LYS A 206 -17.07 -14.90 8.46
C LYS A 206 -17.16 -14.66 9.97
N CYS A 207 -17.01 -13.42 10.37
CA CYS A 207 -17.05 -13.01 11.78
C CYS A 207 -18.02 -11.84 11.96
N ASP A 208 -18.46 -11.60 13.20
CA ASP A 208 -19.25 -10.42 13.55
C ASP A 208 -18.34 -9.20 13.71
N ASP A 209 -18.85 -8.02 13.35
CA ASP A 209 -18.11 -6.77 13.39
C ASP A 209 -17.57 -6.46 14.79
N GLY A 210 -16.33 -5.98 14.85
CA GLY A 210 -15.69 -5.44 16.06
C GLY A 210 -15.36 -6.47 17.14
N LYS A 211 -15.64 -7.76 16.94
CA LYS A 211 -15.39 -8.81 17.95
C LYS A 211 -14.20 -9.68 17.57
N LYS A 212 -13.57 -10.26 18.59
CA LYS A 212 -12.59 -11.32 18.38
C LYS A 212 -13.28 -12.45 17.61
N CYS A 213 -12.73 -12.77 16.45
CA CYS A 213 -13.32 -13.75 15.55
C CYS A 213 -13.02 -15.17 16.04
N ALA A 214 -14.03 -15.89 16.52
CA ALA A 214 -13.88 -17.27 17.01
C ALA A 214 -13.31 -18.23 15.94
N VAL A 215 -13.62 -17.98 14.67
CA VAL A 215 -13.09 -18.76 13.52
C VAL A 215 -11.56 -18.64 13.40
N CYS A 216 -10.97 -17.61 13.96
CA CYS A 216 -9.53 -17.36 13.86
C CYS A 216 -8.72 -18.41 14.63
N ASP A 217 -9.16 -18.83 15.81
CA ASP A 217 -8.41 -19.80 16.63
C ASP A 217 -8.29 -21.15 15.88
N ASP A 218 -9.38 -21.60 15.25
CA ASP A 218 -9.40 -22.84 14.46
C ASP A 218 -8.56 -22.71 13.17
N LYS A 219 -8.68 -21.57 12.47
CA LYS A 219 -7.90 -21.30 11.25
C LYS A 219 -6.39 -21.27 11.54
N ILE A 220 -5.99 -20.56 12.57
CA ILE A 220 -4.57 -20.46 12.97
C ILE A 220 -4.05 -21.83 13.40
N LYS A 221 -4.85 -22.63 14.15
CA LYS A 221 -4.46 -23.98 14.54
C LYS A 221 -4.25 -24.88 13.34
N LYS A 222 -5.18 -24.87 12.38
CA LYS A 222 -5.07 -25.67 11.14
C LYS A 222 -3.90 -25.23 10.28
N TRP A 223 -3.63 -23.93 10.20
CA TRP A 223 -2.53 -23.37 9.40
C TRP A 223 -1.14 -23.70 10.00
N LYS A 224 -1.07 -23.92 11.33
CA LYS A 224 0.14 -24.34 12.04
C LYS A 224 0.45 -25.84 11.93
N SER A 225 -0.52 -26.69 11.57
CA SER A 225 -0.37 -28.15 11.45
C SER A 225 0.21 -28.56 10.10
#